data_0defd243aa0e2e92c581fefed8d1889e
#
_entry.id   0defd243aa0e2e92c581fefed8d1889e
#
_cell.length_a   1.000
_cell.length_b   1.000
_cell.length_c   1.000
_cell.angle_alpha   90.00
_cell.angle_beta   90.00
_cell.angle_gamma   90.00
#
_symmetry.space_group_name_H-M   'P 1'
#
loop_
_entity.id
_entity.type
_entity.pdbx_description
1 polymer ?
#
loop_
_entity_poly.entity_id
_entity_poly.type
_entity_poly.pdbx_seq_one_letter_code
_entity_poly.pdbx_strand_id
1 'polypeptide(L)'
;MAKEYIKTITYSVLLIGLFTFPTITIAQQTMTREERIKALERLKMEEEKYETSQISSAAKNIPAYIEKMELPPLSVFLDAVTENATVKKAQSQVEQIKNEYRIEKRNWWNYFKLNGNYAFGRFNTINENSETLVDWYQTTSVGTRHTFNIGASVSIGLGDLFNRPLKLKSYRYMIEQLQYAQDEVMEERKLKVLEAYNSVTEQLATIKAKAESAALYNAQMKISENNFINGTIDIIALSLERGRRSGAVVNYEQSRVALHNAIIILEMLTNVKIIKEN
;
A
#
# COMPACT_ATOMS: atom_id res chain seq x y z
N MET A 1 21.24 79.60 32.18
CA MET A 1 20.95 79.67 30.72
C MET A 1 20.68 78.34 30.07
N ALA A 2 21.31 77.23 30.40
CA ALA A 2 21.09 75.94 29.70
C ALA A 2 19.75 75.23 30.12
N LYS A 3 19.20 75.49 31.32
CA LYS A 3 17.94 74.84 31.77
C LYS A 3 16.66 75.44 31.19
N GLU A 4 16.70 76.68 30.73
CA GLU A 4 15.52 77.29 30.08
C GLU A 4 15.41 76.93 28.61
N TYR A 5 16.54 76.72 27.94
CA TYR A 5 16.57 76.26 26.52
C TYR A 5 16.01 74.85 26.37
N ILE A 6 16.25 73.97 27.34
CA ILE A 6 15.73 72.59 27.32
C ILE A 6 14.21 72.57 27.52
N LYS A 7 13.66 73.45 28.35
CA LYS A 7 12.19 73.54 28.53
C LYS A 7 11.46 74.06 27.30
N THR A 8 12.03 75.07 26.60
CA THR A 8 11.44 75.59 25.36
C THR A 8 11.49 74.59 24.20
N ILE A 9 12.54 73.78 24.08
CA ILE A 9 12.66 72.76 23.06
C ILE A 9 11.67 71.59 23.37
N THR A 10 11.50 71.20 24.62
CA THR A 10 10.52 70.15 24.97
C THR A 10 9.09 70.56 24.73
N TYR A 11 8.70 71.82 24.99
CA TYR A 11 7.35 72.31 24.69
C TYR A 11 7.11 72.50 23.19
N SER A 12 8.09 72.92 22.39
CA SER A 12 7.91 73.01 20.93
C SER A 12 7.82 71.64 20.24
N VAL A 13 8.54 70.61 20.73
CA VAL A 13 8.43 69.24 20.21
C VAL A 13 7.10 68.61 20.61
N LEU A 14 6.59 68.91 21.80
CA LEU A 14 5.28 68.41 22.26
C LEU A 14 4.10 69.09 21.54
N LEU A 15 4.26 70.34 21.11
CA LEU A 15 3.22 71.07 20.35
C LEU A 15 3.22 70.66 18.86
N ILE A 16 4.34 70.30 18.29
CA ILE A 16 4.42 69.76 16.92
C ILE A 16 3.93 68.31 16.83
N GLY A 17 4.08 67.53 17.91
CA GLY A 17 3.51 66.14 18.02
C GLY A 17 1.98 66.10 18.10
N LEU A 18 1.30 67.18 18.47
CA LEU A 18 -0.17 67.22 18.60
C LEU A 18 -0.90 67.64 17.31
N PHE A 19 -0.16 68.13 16.27
CA PHE A 19 -0.76 68.61 15.05
C PHE A 19 -0.52 67.69 13.81
N THR A 20 0.13 66.56 13.94
CA THR A 20 0.47 65.70 12.81
C THR A 20 -0.03 64.26 12.92
N PHE A 21 -1.04 64.01 13.74
CA PHE A 21 -1.86 62.86 13.41
C PHE A 21 -2.91 63.29 12.40
N PRO A 22 -2.75 62.98 11.09
CA PRO A 22 -3.92 62.94 10.27
C PRO A 22 -4.84 61.90 10.90
N THR A 23 -5.93 62.37 11.52
CA THR A 23 -7.09 61.50 11.66
C THR A 23 -7.43 61.03 10.28
N ILE A 24 -6.85 59.91 9.88
CA ILE A 24 -7.40 59.09 8.79
C ILE A 24 -8.73 58.62 9.37
N THR A 25 -9.73 59.50 9.40
CA THR A 25 -11.11 59.11 9.29
C THR A 25 -11.16 58.36 7.97
N ILE A 26 -10.96 57.03 8.03
CA ILE A 26 -11.43 56.15 6.98
C ILE A 26 -12.94 56.40 7.02
N ALA A 27 -13.37 57.36 6.19
CA ALA A 27 -14.75 57.45 5.80
C ALA A 27 -15.06 56.07 5.25
N GLN A 28 -15.68 55.22 6.05
CA GLN A 28 -16.34 54.02 5.55
C GLN A 28 -17.28 54.52 4.47
N GLN A 29 -16.84 54.45 3.23
CA GLN A 29 -17.67 54.72 2.08
C GLN A 29 -18.84 53.76 2.22
N THR A 30 -19.97 54.27 2.73
CA THR A 30 -21.19 53.49 2.88
C THR A 30 -21.64 53.12 1.47
N MET A 31 -21.21 51.96 1.02
CA MET A 31 -21.62 51.40 -0.26
C MET A 31 -23.14 51.43 -0.37
N THR A 32 -23.64 51.94 -1.45
CA THR A 32 -25.08 51.87 -1.73
C THR A 32 -25.50 50.41 -1.90
N ARG A 33 -26.80 50.13 -1.74
CA ARG A 33 -27.34 48.78 -1.89
C ARG A 33 -26.99 48.17 -3.26
N GLU A 34 -27.03 48.97 -4.29
CA GLU A 34 -26.72 48.56 -5.68
C GLU A 34 -25.21 48.19 -5.84
N GLU A 35 -24.33 48.98 -5.25
CA GLU A 35 -22.88 48.71 -5.25
C GLU A 35 -22.56 47.42 -4.49
N ARG A 36 -23.25 47.13 -3.40
CA ARG A 36 -23.12 45.87 -2.64
C ARG A 36 -23.55 44.66 -3.45
N ILE A 37 -24.67 44.77 -4.19
CA ILE A 37 -25.13 43.71 -5.09
C ILE A 37 -24.08 43.44 -6.17
N LYS A 38 -23.57 44.51 -6.85
CA LYS A 38 -22.52 44.33 -7.86
C LYS A 38 -21.23 43.74 -7.32
N ALA A 39 -20.83 44.14 -6.11
CA ALA A 39 -19.66 43.57 -5.44
C ALA A 39 -19.86 42.08 -5.14
N LEU A 40 -21.05 41.69 -4.68
CA LEU A 40 -21.38 40.29 -4.39
C LEU A 40 -21.38 39.45 -5.69
N GLU A 41 -21.91 39.96 -6.79
CA GLU A 41 -21.92 39.28 -8.10
C GLU A 41 -20.49 39.05 -8.61
N ARG A 42 -19.60 40.05 -8.50
CA ARG A 42 -18.18 39.90 -8.86
C ARG A 42 -17.50 38.82 -8.04
N LEU A 43 -17.70 38.83 -6.70
CA LEU A 43 -17.15 37.82 -5.82
C LEU A 43 -17.66 36.41 -6.14
N LYS A 44 -18.93 36.26 -6.53
CA LYS A 44 -19.50 34.97 -6.96
C LYS A 44 -18.89 34.49 -8.27
N MET A 45 -18.70 35.36 -9.26
CA MET A 45 -18.06 34.99 -10.53
C MET A 45 -16.58 34.60 -10.35
N GLU A 46 -15.88 35.28 -9.46
CA GLU A 46 -14.49 34.89 -9.12
C GLU A 46 -14.44 33.53 -8.41
N GLU A 47 -15.32 33.29 -7.44
CA GLU A 47 -15.44 32.02 -6.73
C GLU A 47 -15.73 30.86 -7.70
N GLU A 48 -16.67 31.01 -8.62
CA GLU A 48 -17.02 30.01 -9.61
C GLU A 48 -15.83 29.67 -10.53
N LYS A 49 -15.02 30.65 -10.90
CA LYS A 49 -13.76 30.41 -11.62
C LYS A 49 -12.75 29.59 -10.82
N TYR A 50 -12.60 29.89 -9.53
CA TYR A 50 -11.68 29.16 -8.66
C TYR A 50 -12.20 27.74 -8.34
N GLU A 51 -13.49 27.57 -8.07
CA GLU A 51 -14.09 26.25 -7.84
C GLU A 51 -13.98 25.36 -9.08
N THR A 52 -14.17 25.91 -10.26
CA THR A 52 -14.04 25.16 -11.53
C THR A 52 -12.60 24.75 -11.81
N SER A 53 -11.61 25.53 -11.37
CA SER A 53 -10.19 25.26 -11.59
C SER A 53 -9.55 24.34 -10.54
N GLN A 54 -10.06 24.34 -9.31
CA GLN A 54 -9.42 23.68 -8.15
C GLN A 54 -10.12 22.41 -7.68
N ILE A 55 -11.41 22.20 -7.99
CA ILE A 55 -12.05 20.93 -7.69
C ILE A 55 -11.44 19.92 -8.65
N SER A 56 -10.38 19.28 -8.15
CA SER A 56 -9.65 18.23 -8.82
C SER A 56 -10.62 17.27 -9.50
N SER A 57 -10.35 16.95 -10.76
CA SER A 57 -11.06 15.90 -11.53
C SER A 57 -11.19 14.59 -10.74
N ALA A 58 -10.31 14.35 -9.77
CA ALA A 58 -10.35 13.23 -8.84
C ALA A 58 -11.59 13.25 -7.92
N ALA A 59 -12.01 14.42 -7.41
CA ALA A 59 -13.17 14.53 -6.53
C ALA A 59 -14.50 14.30 -7.27
N LYS A 60 -14.55 14.61 -8.58
CA LYS A 60 -15.74 14.39 -9.43
C LYS A 60 -16.03 12.91 -9.67
N ASN A 61 -15.04 12.05 -9.62
CA ASN A 61 -15.16 10.61 -9.88
C ASN A 61 -15.53 9.77 -8.65
N ILE A 62 -15.64 10.41 -7.48
CA ILE A 62 -15.98 9.69 -6.24
C ILE A 62 -17.51 9.56 -6.15
N PRO A 63 -18.06 8.33 -6.09
CA PRO A 63 -19.50 8.12 -6.01
C PRO A 63 -20.10 8.72 -4.73
N ALA A 64 -21.24 9.38 -4.83
CA ALA A 64 -21.94 10.00 -3.69
C ALA A 64 -22.46 8.98 -2.64
N TYR A 65 -22.60 7.70 -3.01
CA TYR A 65 -23.09 6.66 -2.10
C TYR A 65 -22.07 6.22 -1.06
N ILE A 66 -20.78 6.58 -1.22
CA ILE A 66 -19.69 6.19 -0.30
C ILE A 66 -19.98 6.65 1.14
N GLU A 67 -20.64 7.79 1.30
CA GLU A 67 -20.97 8.36 2.61
C GLU A 67 -22.05 7.58 3.38
N LYS A 68 -22.90 6.83 2.67
CA LYS A 68 -24.01 6.05 3.22
C LYS A 68 -23.71 4.55 3.25
N MET A 69 -22.47 4.18 2.96
CA MET A 69 -22.08 2.79 2.86
C MET A 69 -21.99 2.15 4.25
N GLU A 70 -22.59 0.98 4.39
CA GLU A 70 -22.39 0.11 5.55
C GLU A 70 -21.18 -0.77 5.31
N LEU A 71 -20.18 -0.66 6.19
CA LEU A 71 -18.97 -1.47 6.12
C LEU A 71 -19.29 -2.89 6.61
N PRO A 72 -18.91 -3.96 5.85
CA PRO A 72 -18.99 -5.32 6.34
C PRO A 72 -18.22 -5.53 7.65
N PRO A 73 -18.58 -6.51 8.49
CA PRO A 73 -17.87 -6.76 9.73
C PRO A 73 -16.43 -7.16 9.47
N LEU A 74 -15.53 -6.79 10.39
CA LEU A 74 -14.08 -7.03 10.30
C LEU A 74 -13.73 -8.50 10.03
N SER A 75 -14.53 -9.45 10.55
CA SER A 75 -14.30 -10.89 10.36
C SER A 75 -14.20 -11.29 8.88
N VAL A 76 -15.06 -10.71 8.01
CA VAL A 76 -15.04 -11.01 6.57
C VAL A 76 -13.68 -10.62 5.94
N PHE A 77 -13.12 -9.51 6.35
CA PHE A 77 -11.82 -9.06 5.84
C PHE A 77 -10.65 -9.87 6.40
N LEU A 78 -10.72 -10.29 7.68
CA LEU A 78 -9.70 -11.13 8.29
C LEU A 78 -9.67 -12.54 7.69
N ASP A 79 -10.83 -13.11 7.36
CA ASP A 79 -10.93 -14.41 6.70
C ASP A 79 -10.35 -14.35 5.27
N ALA A 80 -10.58 -13.25 4.57
CA ALA A 80 -10.04 -13.02 3.22
C ALA A 80 -8.50 -12.91 3.18
N VAL A 81 -7.82 -12.66 4.31
CA VAL A 81 -6.35 -12.63 4.38
C VAL A 81 -5.72 -13.95 3.94
N THR A 82 -6.38 -15.07 4.20
CA THR A 82 -5.87 -16.40 3.83
C THR A 82 -5.72 -16.56 2.31
N GLU A 83 -6.52 -15.82 1.53
CA GLU A 83 -6.48 -15.82 0.07
C GLU A 83 -5.39 -14.88 -0.50
N ASN A 84 -4.72 -14.11 0.35
CA ASN A 84 -3.72 -13.15 -0.08
C ASN A 84 -2.49 -13.85 -0.68
N ALA A 85 -1.97 -13.29 -1.79
CA ALA A 85 -0.84 -13.87 -2.52
C ALA A 85 0.43 -14.05 -1.67
N THR A 86 0.68 -13.16 -0.70
CA THR A 86 1.85 -13.29 0.19
C THR A 86 1.71 -14.44 1.18
N VAL A 87 0.51 -14.68 1.69
CA VAL A 87 0.21 -15.82 2.57
C VAL A 87 0.29 -17.13 1.78
N LYS A 88 -0.28 -17.18 0.59
CA LYS A 88 -0.16 -18.34 -0.32
C LYS A 88 1.28 -18.65 -0.70
N LYS A 89 2.10 -17.61 -0.93
CA LYS A 89 3.54 -17.78 -1.18
C LYS A 89 4.23 -18.45 0.01
N ALA A 90 4.00 -17.98 1.24
CA ALA A 90 4.58 -18.57 2.44
C ALA A 90 4.14 -20.03 2.62
N GLN A 91 2.85 -20.32 2.40
CA GLN A 91 2.32 -21.67 2.42
C GLN A 91 3.00 -22.58 1.37
N SER A 92 3.20 -22.09 0.16
CA SER A 92 3.89 -22.83 -0.90
C SER A 92 5.33 -23.15 -0.54
N GLN A 93 6.04 -22.26 0.17
CA GLN A 93 7.40 -22.52 0.67
C GLN A 93 7.42 -23.65 1.71
N VAL A 94 6.46 -23.68 2.63
CA VAL A 94 6.32 -24.79 3.59
C VAL A 94 6.10 -26.11 2.85
N GLU A 95 5.21 -26.15 1.86
CA GLU A 95 4.94 -27.35 1.08
C GLU A 95 6.14 -27.78 0.23
N GLN A 96 6.92 -26.85 -0.29
CA GLN A 96 8.16 -27.16 -1.01
C GLN A 96 9.13 -27.93 -0.10
N ILE A 97 9.42 -27.43 1.08
CA ILE A 97 10.35 -28.08 2.02
C ILE A 97 9.79 -29.41 2.54
N LYS A 98 8.48 -29.54 2.74
CA LYS A 98 7.85 -30.83 3.03
C LYS A 98 8.07 -31.84 1.92
N ASN A 99 8.02 -31.43 0.66
CA ASN A 99 8.31 -32.29 -0.49
C ASN A 99 9.79 -32.67 -0.54
N GLU A 100 10.72 -31.74 -0.29
CA GLU A 100 12.15 -32.02 -0.18
C GLU A 100 12.44 -33.01 0.94
N TYR A 101 11.79 -32.85 2.11
CA TYR A 101 11.86 -33.83 3.20
C TYR A 101 11.38 -35.22 2.78
N ARG A 102 10.28 -35.30 2.02
CA ARG A 102 9.77 -36.58 1.50
C ARG A 102 10.72 -37.21 0.49
N ILE A 103 11.38 -36.43 -0.36
CA ILE A 103 12.40 -36.88 -1.30
C ILE A 103 13.60 -37.40 -0.51
N GLU A 104 14.11 -36.65 0.46
CA GLU A 104 15.24 -37.05 1.29
C GLU A 104 14.93 -38.35 2.09
N LYS A 105 13.71 -38.49 2.59
CA LYS A 105 13.27 -39.72 3.24
C LYS A 105 13.31 -40.93 2.30
N ARG A 106 13.07 -40.72 1.00
CA ARG A 106 13.14 -41.81 -0.02
C ARG A 106 14.54 -41.98 -0.61
N ASN A 107 15.47 -41.10 -0.34
CA ASN A 107 16.81 -41.09 -0.93
C ASN A 107 17.62 -42.36 -0.64
N TRP A 108 17.20 -43.20 0.33
CA TRP A 108 17.81 -44.49 0.59
C TRP A 108 17.69 -45.46 -0.59
N TRP A 109 16.74 -45.26 -1.51
CA TRP A 109 16.64 -46.05 -2.75
C TRP A 109 17.87 -45.87 -3.65
N ASN A 110 18.57 -44.75 -3.55
CA ASN A 110 19.76 -44.45 -4.30
C ASN A 110 20.97 -45.33 -3.93
N TYR A 111 20.91 -46.06 -2.80
CA TYR A 111 21.91 -47.05 -2.43
C TYR A 111 21.79 -48.30 -3.27
N PHE A 112 20.65 -48.57 -3.90
CA PHE A 112 20.41 -49.66 -4.80
C PHE A 112 20.57 -49.18 -6.25
N LYS A 113 21.58 -49.70 -6.94
CA LYS A 113 21.83 -49.36 -8.33
C LYS A 113 21.58 -50.60 -9.21
N LEU A 114 20.70 -50.45 -10.18
CA LEU A 114 20.47 -51.46 -11.25
C LEU A 114 21.18 -50.98 -12.50
N ASN A 115 22.12 -51.73 -12.98
CA ASN A 115 22.87 -51.42 -14.17
C ASN A 115 22.49 -52.44 -15.28
N GLY A 116 22.01 -51.95 -16.39
CA GLY A 116 21.79 -52.75 -17.60
C GLY A 116 22.67 -52.20 -18.73
N ASN A 117 23.53 -53.04 -19.33
CA ASN A 117 24.32 -52.67 -20.46
C ASN A 117 24.06 -53.66 -21.60
N TYR A 118 23.65 -53.12 -22.74
CA TYR A 118 23.50 -53.84 -23.97
C TYR A 118 24.47 -53.29 -25.01
N ALA A 119 25.39 -54.14 -25.48
CA ALA A 119 26.33 -53.76 -26.52
C ALA A 119 26.15 -54.66 -27.78
N PHE A 120 25.94 -54.03 -28.90
CA PHE A 120 25.87 -54.66 -30.19
C PHE A 120 27.00 -54.12 -31.08
N GLY A 121 27.81 -55.01 -31.64
CA GLY A 121 28.89 -54.59 -32.49
C GLY A 121 29.80 -55.71 -32.94
N ARG A 122 30.83 -55.36 -33.71
CA ARG A 122 31.90 -56.22 -34.08
C ARG A 122 33.03 -56.13 -33.05
N PHE A 123 33.26 -57.19 -32.32
CA PHE A 123 34.31 -57.26 -31.31
C PHE A 123 35.46 -58.18 -31.84
N ASN A 124 36.69 -57.71 -31.73
CA ASN A 124 37.86 -58.51 -31.91
C ASN A 124 38.15 -59.30 -30.66
N THR A 125 38.01 -60.58 -30.66
CA THR A 125 38.40 -61.44 -29.55
C THR A 125 39.76 -62.03 -29.86
N ILE A 126 40.78 -61.71 -29.06
CA ILE A 126 42.10 -62.34 -29.12
C ILE A 126 42.01 -63.57 -28.19
N ASN A 127 42.04 -64.75 -28.78
CA ASN A 127 42.15 -65.97 -27.99
C ASN A 127 43.63 -66.34 -27.88
N GLU A 128 44.20 -66.18 -26.72
CA GLU A 128 45.50 -66.73 -26.33
C GLU A 128 45.26 -68.19 -25.93
N ASN A 129 45.54 -69.14 -26.79
CA ASN A 129 45.62 -70.54 -26.40
C ASN A 129 47.04 -70.79 -25.89
N SER A 130 47.19 -70.89 -24.55
CA SER A 130 48.46 -71.11 -23.89
C SER A 130 48.83 -72.61 -23.70
N GLU A 131 48.15 -73.53 -24.37
CA GLU A 131 48.36 -74.96 -24.07
C GLU A 131 49.18 -75.77 -25.05
N THR A 132 49.78 -75.19 -26.06
CA THR A 132 50.69 -75.95 -26.95
C THR A 132 51.94 -75.15 -27.30
N LEU A 133 53.08 -75.76 -27.05
CA LEU A 133 54.44 -75.28 -27.19
C LEU A 133 54.91 -75.01 -28.65
N VAL A 134 54.00 -74.98 -29.63
CA VAL A 134 54.29 -74.70 -31.03
C VAL A 134 53.04 -74.03 -31.65
N ASP A 135 52.90 -72.81 -31.59
CA ASP A 135 52.46 -71.98 -32.71
C ASP A 135 52.01 -70.60 -32.26
N TRP A 136 52.64 -69.62 -32.77
CA TRP A 136 52.35 -68.19 -32.71
C TRP A 136 51.15 -67.82 -33.58
N TYR A 137 49.99 -68.41 -33.41
CA TYR A 137 48.77 -67.99 -34.10
C TYR A 137 47.83 -67.21 -33.16
N GLN A 138 47.93 -65.90 -33.21
CA GLN A 138 46.85 -65.04 -32.75
C GLN A 138 45.66 -65.13 -33.73
N THR A 139 44.70 -65.92 -33.46
CA THR A 139 43.51 -65.99 -34.28
C THR A 139 42.58 -64.84 -33.86
N THR A 140 42.61 -63.78 -34.62
CA THR A 140 41.65 -62.68 -34.44
C THR A 140 40.33 -63.06 -35.11
N SER A 141 39.38 -63.54 -34.38
CA SER A 141 38.04 -63.75 -34.92
C SER A 141 37.18 -62.47 -34.73
N VAL A 142 36.83 -61.89 -35.88
CA VAL A 142 35.87 -60.72 -35.91
C VAL A 142 34.49 -61.30 -36.05
N GLY A 143 33.76 -61.27 -34.97
CA GLY A 143 32.37 -61.72 -34.93
C GLY A 143 31.40 -60.61 -34.51
N THR A 144 30.22 -60.61 -35.13
CA THR A 144 29.12 -59.76 -34.59
C THR A 144 28.58 -60.41 -33.32
N ARG A 145 28.70 -59.74 -32.21
CA ARG A 145 28.27 -60.25 -30.89
C ARG A 145 27.27 -59.36 -30.24
N HIS A 146 26.24 -59.95 -29.65
CA HIS A 146 25.31 -59.29 -28.75
C HIS A 146 25.77 -59.61 -27.30
N THR A 147 26.09 -58.56 -26.55
CA THR A 147 26.45 -58.72 -25.15
C THR A 147 25.39 -58.02 -24.32
N PHE A 148 24.76 -58.79 -23.45
CA PHE A 148 23.76 -58.31 -22.51
C PHE A 148 24.28 -58.57 -21.11
N ASN A 149 24.38 -57.48 -20.31
CA ASN A 149 24.85 -57.57 -18.94
C ASN A 149 23.87 -56.85 -18.03
N ILE A 150 23.31 -57.54 -17.03
CA ILE A 150 22.49 -56.98 -15.97
C ILE A 150 23.27 -57.15 -14.66
N GLY A 151 23.43 -56.05 -13.94
CA GLY A 151 24.07 -56.07 -12.63
C GLY A 151 23.23 -55.28 -11.64
N ALA A 152 23.10 -55.80 -10.44
CA ALA A 152 22.55 -55.05 -9.29
C ALA A 152 23.68 -54.83 -8.28
N SER A 153 23.82 -53.60 -7.81
CA SER A 153 24.83 -53.26 -6.78
C SER A 153 24.20 -52.45 -5.64
N VAL A 154 24.69 -52.65 -4.44
CA VAL A 154 24.35 -51.86 -3.24
C VAL A 154 25.60 -51.12 -2.79
N SER A 155 25.50 -49.80 -2.74
CA SER A 155 26.61 -48.92 -2.34
C SER A 155 26.11 -47.97 -1.27
N ILE A 156 26.56 -48.13 -0.02
CA ILE A 156 26.18 -47.33 1.12
C ILE A 156 27.40 -46.60 1.65
N GLY A 157 27.37 -45.26 1.65
CA GLY A 157 28.40 -44.45 2.27
C GLY A 157 28.29 -44.50 3.83
N LEU A 158 29.39 -44.74 4.51
CA LEU A 158 29.40 -44.75 5.98
C LEU A 158 28.91 -43.39 6.56
N GLY A 159 29.27 -42.27 5.91
CA GLY A 159 28.79 -40.94 6.30
C GLY A 159 27.27 -40.83 6.22
N ASP A 160 26.63 -41.45 5.23
CA ASP A 160 25.19 -41.40 5.09
C ASP A 160 24.46 -42.17 6.19
N LEU A 161 25.02 -43.30 6.63
CA LEU A 161 24.42 -44.07 7.72
C LEU A 161 24.29 -43.26 9.02
N PHE A 162 25.32 -42.49 9.36
CA PHE A 162 25.36 -41.72 10.62
C PHE A 162 24.69 -40.35 10.45
N ASN A 163 24.86 -39.68 9.34
CA ASN A 163 24.36 -38.30 9.14
C ASN A 163 22.90 -38.23 8.69
N ARG A 164 22.37 -39.31 8.10
CA ARG A 164 20.98 -39.31 7.59
C ARG A 164 19.93 -38.98 8.67
N PRO A 165 19.94 -39.54 9.88
CA PRO A 165 18.98 -39.22 10.92
C PRO A 165 19.09 -37.75 11.35
N LEU A 166 20.28 -37.18 11.37
CA LEU A 166 20.53 -35.77 11.68
C LEU A 166 19.99 -34.88 10.54
N LYS A 167 20.21 -35.26 9.30
CA LYS A 167 19.69 -34.55 8.12
C LYS A 167 18.18 -34.54 8.10
N LEU A 168 17.51 -35.65 8.37
CA LEU A 168 16.05 -35.71 8.47
C LEU A 168 15.51 -34.86 9.65
N LYS A 169 16.24 -34.81 10.77
CA LYS A 169 15.89 -33.93 11.88
C LYS A 169 16.05 -32.47 11.51
N SER A 170 17.10 -32.10 10.80
CA SER A 170 17.30 -30.75 10.28
C SER A 170 16.14 -30.29 9.37
N TYR A 171 15.66 -31.13 8.46
CA TYR A 171 14.48 -30.83 7.64
C TYR A 171 13.22 -30.59 8.48
N ARG A 172 13.03 -31.35 9.58
CA ARG A 172 11.88 -31.12 10.47
C ARG A 172 11.94 -29.75 11.13
N TYR A 173 13.10 -29.34 11.61
CA TYR A 173 13.29 -27.99 12.16
C TYR A 173 13.09 -26.90 11.10
N MET A 174 13.53 -27.13 9.87
CA MET A 174 13.33 -26.20 8.78
C MET A 174 11.84 -26.04 8.43
N ILE A 175 11.07 -27.14 8.45
CA ILE A 175 9.61 -27.10 8.26
C ILE A 175 8.96 -26.29 9.38
N GLU A 176 9.32 -26.56 10.64
CA GLU A 176 8.79 -25.86 11.80
C GLU A 176 9.12 -24.36 11.75
N GLN A 177 10.35 -23.99 11.40
CA GLN A 177 10.77 -22.60 11.21
C GLN A 177 9.95 -21.90 10.13
N LEU A 178 9.71 -22.57 8.99
CA LEU A 178 8.90 -21.99 7.91
C LEU A 178 7.41 -21.91 8.28
N GLN A 179 6.90 -22.80 9.13
CA GLN A 179 5.54 -22.69 9.64
C GLN A 179 5.40 -21.43 10.53
N TYR A 180 6.35 -21.19 11.44
CA TYR A 180 6.36 -19.96 12.24
C TYR A 180 6.49 -18.72 11.36
N ALA A 181 7.32 -18.75 10.32
CA ALA A 181 7.43 -17.65 9.36
C ALA A 181 6.12 -17.43 8.56
N GLN A 182 5.38 -18.49 8.24
CA GLN A 182 4.06 -18.40 7.62
C GLN A 182 3.06 -17.75 8.58
N ASP A 183 3.05 -18.13 9.85
CA ASP A 183 2.15 -17.58 10.86
C ASP A 183 2.47 -16.09 11.10
N GLU A 184 3.75 -15.73 11.17
CA GLU A 184 4.21 -14.32 11.27
C GLU A 184 3.70 -13.48 10.07
N VAL A 185 3.83 -13.97 8.84
CA VAL A 185 3.32 -13.31 7.64
C VAL A 185 1.79 -13.15 7.71
N MET A 186 1.10 -14.17 8.21
CA MET A 186 -0.36 -14.11 8.37
C MET A 186 -0.77 -13.06 9.40
N GLU A 187 -0.11 -13.02 10.55
CA GLU A 187 -0.37 -12.03 11.62
C GLU A 187 -0.06 -10.60 11.14
N GLU A 188 1.06 -10.39 10.46
CA GLU A 188 1.41 -9.10 9.88
C GLU A 188 0.35 -8.61 8.88
N ARG A 189 -0.19 -9.51 8.05
CA ARG A 189 -1.27 -9.19 7.11
C ARG A 189 -2.58 -8.88 7.80
N LYS A 190 -2.94 -9.64 8.84
CA LYS A 190 -4.13 -9.36 9.65
C LYS A 190 -4.03 -7.99 10.33
N LEU A 191 -2.84 -7.64 10.84
CA LEU A 191 -2.60 -6.33 11.44
C LEU A 191 -2.80 -5.20 10.42
N LYS A 192 -2.22 -5.31 9.22
CA LYS A 192 -2.40 -4.32 8.15
C LYS A 192 -3.87 -4.16 7.72
N VAL A 193 -4.62 -5.27 7.67
CA VAL A 193 -6.06 -5.23 7.38
C VAL A 193 -6.83 -4.54 8.50
N LEU A 194 -6.48 -4.81 9.76
CA LEU A 194 -7.08 -4.14 10.92
C LEU A 194 -6.83 -2.62 10.89
N GLU A 195 -5.60 -2.22 10.60
CA GLU A 195 -5.24 -0.79 10.46
C GLU A 195 -6.04 -0.11 9.34
N ALA A 196 -6.11 -0.76 8.16
CA ALA A 196 -6.89 -0.25 7.05
C ALA A 196 -8.39 -0.17 7.36
N TYR A 197 -8.94 -1.18 8.02
CA TYR A 197 -10.34 -1.20 8.46
C TYR A 197 -10.65 -0.08 9.45
N ASN A 198 -9.77 0.14 10.44
CA ASN A 198 -9.89 1.21 11.41
C ASN A 198 -9.82 2.58 10.73
N SER A 199 -8.93 2.75 9.75
CA SER A 199 -8.83 3.98 8.95
C SER A 199 -10.13 4.27 8.20
N VAL A 200 -10.74 3.27 7.56
CA VAL A 200 -12.05 3.42 6.89
C VAL A 200 -13.13 3.82 7.90
N THR A 201 -13.17 3.16 9.05
CA THR A 201 -14.16 3.43 10.11
C THR A 201 -14.03 4.85 10.66
N GLU A 202 -12.79 5.32 10.89
CA GLU A 202 -12.48 6.67 11.31
C GLU A 202 -12.95 7.71 10.28
N GLN A 203 -12.63 7.50 9.00
CA GLN A 203 -13.06 8.39 7.94
C GLN A 203 -14.58 8.41 7.77
N LEU A 204 -15.27 7.27 7.90
CA LEU A 204 -16.72 7.19 7.89
C LEU A 204 -17.37 7.97 9.05
N ALA A 205 -16.77 7.92 10.24
CA ALA A 205 -17.26 8.67 11.39
C ALA A 205 -17.06 10.19 11.23
N THR A 206 -15.92 10.60 10.66
CA THR A 206 -15.57 12.03 10.52
C THR A 206 -16.26 12.70 9.34
N ILE A 207 -16.48 12.00 8.22
CA ILE A 207 -17.07 12.60 7.01
C ILE A 207 -18.46 13.15 7.24
N LYS A 208 -19.26 12.47 8.06
CA LYS A 208 -20.61 12.92 8.39
C LYS A 208 -20.59 14.28 9.11
N ALA A 209 -19.74 14.42 10.13
CA ALA A 209 -19.59 15.68 10.86
C ALA A 209 -19.08 16.81 9.96
N LYS A 210 -18.16 16.50 9.03
CA LYS A 210 -17.65 17.49 8.07
C LYS A 210 -18.69 17.87 7.02
N ALA A 211 -19.53 16.95 6.58
CA ALA A 211 -20.66 17.23 5.69
C ALA A 211 -21.69 18.16 6.36
N GLU A 212 -22.02 17.89 7.63
CA GLU A 212 -22.91 18.75 8.42
C GLU A 212 -22.31 20.14 8.61
N SER A 213 -21.00 20.23 8.90
CA SER A 213 -20.29 21.50 9.03
C SER A 213 -20.32 22.29 7.72
N ALA A 214 -20.04 21.66 6.58
CA ALA A 214 -20.08 22.30 5.28
C ALA A 214 -21.51 22.80 4.94
N ALA A 215 -22.54 22.01 5.25
CA ALA A 215 -23.94 22.40 5.06
C ALA A 215 -24.32 23.60 5.94
N LEU A 216 -23.88 23.61 7.21
CA LEU A 216 -24.12 24.71 8.14
C LEU A 216 -23.46 26.01 7.65
N TYR A 217 -22.18 25.97 7.26
CA TYR A 217 -21.49 27.15 6.73
C TYR A 217 -22.08 27.63 5.39
N ASN A 218 -22.59 26.73 4.55
CA ASN A 218 -23.33 27.11 3.34
C ASN A 218 -24.65 27.85 3.68
N ALA A 219 -25.36 27.39 4.70
CA ALA A 219 -26.57 28.07 5.17
C ALA A 219 -26.24 29.44 5.79
N GLN A 220 -25.22 29.50 6.68
CA GLN A 220 -24.72 30.71 7.29
C GLN A 220 -24.28 31.75 6.24
N MET A 221 -23.63 31.28 5.17
CA MET A 221 -23.20 32.16 4.08
C MET A 221 -24.36 32.86 3.39
N LYS A 222 -25.49 32.18 3.16
CA LYS A 222 -26.71 32.80 2.58
C LYS A 222 -27.27 33.90 3.47
N ILE A 223 -27.23 33.71 4.80
CA ILE A 223 -27.64 34.72 5.79
C ILE A 223 -26.69 35.92 5.73
N SER A 224 -25.37 35.66 5.70
CA SER A 224 -24.35 36.71 5.64
C SER A 224 -24.42 37.51 4.34
N GLU A 225 -24.71 36.89 3.20
CA GLU A 225 -24.95 37.58 1.93
C GLU A 225 -26.14 38.53 2.02
N ASN A 226 -27.25 38.10 2.62
CA ASN A 226 -28.42 38.95 2.85
C ASN A 226 -28.11 40.12 3.81
N ASN A 227 -27.39 39.87 4.88
CA ASN A 227 -26.96 40.87 5.83
C ASN A 227 -26.04 41.92 5.17
N PHE A 228 -25.15 41.49 4.26
CA PHE A 228 -24.30 42.39 3.50
C PHE A 228 -25.12 43.28 2.55
N ILE A 229 -26.09 42.71 1.83
CA ILE A 229 -26.98 43.48 0.93
C ILE A 229 -27.75 44.51 1.74
N ASN A 230 -28.24 44.16 2.94
CA ASN A 230 -28.99 45.05 3.82
C ASN A 230 -28.09 46.05 4.57
N GLY A 231 -26.78 45.94 4.48
CA GLY A 231 -25.84 46.84 5.10
C GLY A 231 -25.55 46.57 6.57
N THR A 232 -25.98 45.43 7.10
CA THR A 232 -25.79 45.06 8.51
C THR A 232 -24.33 44.60 8.77
N ILE A 233 -23.67 44.01 7.78
CA ILE A 233 -22.27 43.64 7.85
C ILE A 233 -21.47 44.31 6.72
N ASP A 234 -20.19 44.47 6.93
CA ASP A 234 -19.26 45.03 5.97
C ASP A 234 -18.64 43.92 5.03
N ILE A 235 -17.88 44.36 4.04
CA ILE A 235 -17.24 43.44 3.08
C ILE A 235 -16.15 42.57 3.75
N ILE A 236 -15.52 43.04 4.82
CA ILE A 236 -14.49 42.31 5.55
C ILE A 236 -15.13 41.13 6.29
N ALA A 237 -16.27 41.40 7.02
CA ALA A 237 -17.02 40.36 7.68
C ALA A 237 -17.57 39.31 6.71
N LEU A 238 -18.08 39.74 5.54
CA LEU A 238 -18.53 38.84 4.49
C LEU A 238 -17.38 37.98 3.95
N SER A 239 -16.19 38.57 3.73
CA SER A 239 -15.00 37.85 3.26
C SER A 239 -14.53 36.80 4.25
N LEU A 240 -14.61 37.11 5.56
CA LEU A 240 -14.29 36.15 6.64
C LEU A 240 -15.25 34.95 6.63
N GLU A 241 -16.55 35.19 6.50
CA GLU A 241 -17.55 34.11 6.44
C GLU A 241 -17.36 33.25 5.17
N ARG A 242 -17.01 33.86 4.04
CA ARG A 242 -16.62 33.11 2.82
C ARG A 242 -15.41 32.23 3.04
N GLY A 243 -14.36 32.73 3.72
CA GLY A 243 -13.20 31.94 4.07
C GLY A 243 -13.54 30.73 4.94
N ARG A 244 -14.43 30.92 5.94
CA ARG A 244 -14.91 29.82 6.80
C ARG A 244 -15.68 28.75 5.99
N ARG A 245 -16.62 29.20 5.11
CA ARG A 245 -17.35 28.30 4.23
C ARG A 245 -16.39 27.53 3.31
N SER A 246 -15.47 28.23 2.64
CA SER A 246 -14.50 27.60 1.74
C SER A 246 -13.64 26.56 2.48
N GLY A 247 -13.15 26.89 3.66
CA GLY A 247 -12.41 25.95 4.51
C GLY A 247 -13.23 24.71 4.88
N ALA A 248 -14.51 24.87 5.23
CA ALA A 248 -15.38 23.73 5.56
C ALA A 248 -15.65 22.84 4.36
N VAL A 249 -15.88 23.41 3.17
CA VAL A 249 -16.08 22.67 1.91
C VAL A 249 -14.80 21.91 1.52
N VAL A 250 -13.64 22.55 1.58
CA VAL A 250 -12.34 21.90 1.30
C VAL A 250 -12.09 20.74 2.25
N ASN A 251 -12.32 20.94 3.55
CA ASN A 251 -12.16 19.88 4.57
C ASN A 251 -13.10 18.68 4.33
N TYR A 252 -14.31 18.94 3.88
CA TYR A 252 -15.26 17.89 3.51
C TYR A 252 -14.78 17.11 2.27
N GLU A 253 -14.39 17.80 1.19
CA GLU A 253 -13.89 17.14 -0.03
C GLU A 253 -12.59 16.37 0.22
N GLN A 254 -11.68 16.88 1.04
CA GLN A 254 -10.47 16.17 1.44
C GLN A 254 -10.81 14.86 2.19
N SER A 255 -11.80 14.90 3.08
CA SER A 255 -12.24 13.70 3.80
C SER A 255 -12.91 12.69 2.89
N ARG A 256 -13.63 13.13 1.87
CA ARG A 256 -14.24 12.30 0.86
C ARG A 256 -13.19 11.55 0.05
N VAL A 257 -12.12 12.23 -0.36
CA VAL A 257 -10.97 11.61 -1.03
C VAL A 257 -10.23 10.65 -0.09
N ALA A 258 -10.03 11.04 1.17
CA ALA A 258 -9.36 10.20 2.16
C ALA A 258 -10.13 8.90 2.43
N LEU A 259 -11.46 8.98 2.56
CA LEU A 259 -12.32 7.81 2.70
C LEU A 259 -12.23 6.89 1.49
N HIS A 260 -12.32 7.45 0.28
CA HIS A 260 -12.21 6.67 -0.95
C HIS A 260 -10.86 5.92 -1.02
N ASN A 261 -9.76 6.61 -0.73
CA ASN A 261 -8.43 6.00 -0.71
C ASN A 261 -8.31 4.89 0.36
N ALA A 262 -8.86 5.12 1.56
CA ALA A 262 -8.85 4.12 2.62
C ALA A 262 -9.63 2.85 2.22
N ILE A 263 -10.77 3.00 1.54
CA ILE A 263 -11.55 1.87 1.02
C ILE A 263 -10.75 1.10 -0.03
N ILE A 264 -10.12 1.79 -1.00
CA ILE A 264 -9.30 1.15 -2.03
C ILE A 264 -8.15 0.35 -1.40
N ILE A 265 -7.48 0.92 -0.39
CA ILE A 265 -6.41 0.22 0.33
C ILE A 265 -6.94 -1.07 0.97
N LEU A 266 -8.10 -1.01 1.63
CA LEU A 266 -8.73 -2.17 2.26
C LEU A 266 -9.11 -3.23 1.22
N GLU A 267 -9.69 -2.83 0.08
CA GLU A 267 -9.99 -3.72 -1.05
C GLU A 267 -8.74 -4.38 -1.63
N MET A 268 -7.66 -3.62 -1.81
CA MET A 268 -6.38 -4.16 -2.31
C MET A 268 -5.73 -5.15 -1.36
N LEU A 269 -5.86 -4.94 -0.04
CA LEU A 269 -5.29 -5.83 0.96
C LEU A 269 -6.05 -7.15 1.10
N THR A 270 -7.37 -7.10 0.93
CA THR A 270 -8.27 -8.23 1.20
C THR A 270 -8.83 -8.87 -0.07
N ASN A 271 -8.74 -8.18 -1.21
CA ASN A 271 -9.39 -8.56 -2.47
C ASN A 271 -10.93 -8.68 -2.37
N VAL A 272 -11.53 -8.10 -1.31
CA VAL A 272 -12.98 -8.02 -1.10
C VAL A 272 -13.47 -6.71 -1.68
N LYS A 273 -14.33 -6.75 -2.71
CA LYS A 273 -14.94 -5.55 -3.30
C LYS A 273 -16.01 -4.99 -2.36
N ILE A 274 -15.81 -3.75 -1.94
CA ILE A 274 -16.74 -2.98 -1.11
C ILE A 274 -17.49 -1.98 -2.00
N ILE A 275 -16.79 -1.37 -2.95
CA ILE A 275 -17.37 -0.45 -3.93
C ILE A 275 -18.01 -1.30 -5.02
N LYS A 276 -19.35 -1.25 -5.12
CA LYS A 276 -20.06 -1.85 -6.25
C LYS A 276 -19.82 -0.98 -7.48
N GLU A 277 -19.09 -1.47 -8.45
CA GLU A 277 -19.07 -0.89 -9.80
C GLU A 277 -20.46 -1.10 -10.42
N ASN A 278 -21.19 0.00 -10.64
CA ASN A 278 -22.42 -0.01 -11.42
C ASN A 278 -22.08 -0.01 -12.90
#